data_efb0cb9313c6ebe6c95660c5b50b0277
#
_entry.id   efb0cb9313c6ebe6c95660c5b50b0277
#
_cell.length_a   1.000
_cell.length_b   1.000
_cell.length_c   1.000
_cell.angle_alpha   90.00
_cell.angle_beta   90.00
_cell.angle_gamma   90.00
#
_symmetry.space_group_name_H-M   'P 1'
#
loop_
_entity.id
_entity.type
_entity.pdbx_description
1 polymer ?
#
loop_
_entity_poly.entity_id
_entity_poly.type
_entity_poly.pdbx_seq_one_letter_code
_entity_poly.pdbx_strand_id
1 'polypeptide(L)'
;MPLASVEHQRVHLVQRRPGTVEHSKAIEHLVSFEELSSLEIEDRITDAFCALGTTIAKAGSVEQLQRVDRDYVQDFGRVTKKLGAERLSVVSAIGADPKSINYFNRTKGEMEALLAELDLPSLRIFRPSLLLGAREERRPKEVVAGVVLGALSPLLAGPLRRYRGVEAAQVARAMYATSLEDFSAVRIFESDEIQGY
;
A
#
# COMPACT_ATOMS: atom_id res chain seq x y z
N MET A 1 -7.48 5.23 11.25
CA MET A 1 -8.10 5.60 9.96
C MET A 1 -8.02 7.12 9.83
N PRO A 2 -7.47 7.67 8.71
CA PRO A 2 -7.31 9.14 8.56
C PRO A 2 -8.63 9.91 8.63
N LEU A 3 -9.75 9.34 8.16
CA LEU A 3 -11.06 9.98 8.22
C LEU A 3 -11.55 10.30 9.64
N ALA A 4 -11.17 9.48 10.62
CA ALA A 4 -11.55 9.68 12.02
C ALA A 4 -10.56 10.55 12.80
N SER A 5 -9.41 10.92 12.20
CA SER A 5 -8.38 11.67 12.89
C SER A 5 -8.74 13.17 12.96
N VAL A 6 -8.19 13.84 13.96
CA VAL A 6 -8.33 15.29 14.11
C VAL A 6 -7.34 16.04 13.20
N GLU A 7 -6.19 15.40 12.90
CA GLU A 7 -5.09 15.99 12.15
C GLU A 7 -5.44 16.20 10.66
N HIS A 8 -6.25 15.31 10.06
CA HIS A 8 -6.67 15.44 8.67
C HIS A 8 -8.03 16.15 8.56
N GLN A 9 -8.05 17.28 7.90
CA GLN A 9 -9.28 18.06 7.67
C GLN A 9 -10.10 17.49 6.50
N ARG A 10 -9.42 17.06 5.42
CA ARG A 10 -10.02 16.46 4.23
C ARG A 10 -9.23 15.23 3.80
N VAL A 11 -9.92 14.27 3.22
CA VAL A 11 -9.32 13.04 2.67
C VAL A 11 -9.83 12.85 1.25
N HIS A 12 -8.94 12.97 0.27
CA HIS A 12 -9.23 12.76 -1.13
C HIS A 12 -9.09 11.26 -1.46
N LEU A 13 -10.19 10.65 -1.88
CA LEU A 13 -10.26 9.23 -2.25
C LEU A 13 -10.15 9.11 -3.77
N VAL A 14 -8.99 8.67 -4.25
CA VAL A 14 -8.74 8.47 -5.69
C VAL A 14 -9.04 7.02 -6.05
N GLN A 15 -10.05 6.77 -6.84
CA GLN A 15 -10.51 5.43 -7.15
C GLN A 15 -11.17 5.33 -8.53
N ARG A 16 -11.19 4.11 -9.10
CA ARG A 16 -11.77 3.86 -10.43
C ARG A 16 -13.28 3.67 -10.44
N ARG A 17 -13.86 3.36 -9.31
CA ARG A 17 -15.30 3.06 -9.14
C ARG A 17 -15.77 3.70 -7.85
N PRO A 18 -17.05 4.09 -7.76
CA PRO A 18 -17.60 4.61 -6.53
C PRO A 18 -17.32 3.68 -5.36
N GLY A 19 -16.84 4.26 -4.26
CA GLY A 19 -16.60 3.53 -3.02
C GLY A 19 -17.83 3.49 -2.13
N THR A 20 -17.68 2.78 -1.01
CA THR A 20 -18.72 2.69 0.02
C THR A 20 -18.43 3.59 1.24
N VAL A 21 -17.40 4.43 1.13
CA VAL A 21 -16.98 5.28 2.26
C VAL A 21 -17.77 6.57 2.26
N GLU A 22 -18.75 6.64 3.13
CA GLU A 22 -19.52 7.87 3.39
C GLU A 22 -18.98 8.55 4.65
N HIS A 23 -18.31 9.69 4.49
CA HIS A 23 -17.80 10.48 5.59
C HIS A 23 -17.70 11.96 5.19
N SER A 24 -18.03 12.88 6.10
CA SER A 24 -18.03 14.33 5.83
C SER A 24 -16.68 14.91 5.41
N LYS A 25 -15.58 14.27 5.76
CA LYS A 25 -14.22 14.65 5.35
C LYS A 25 -13.79 14.04 4.02
N ALA A 26 -14.54 13.07 3.47
CA ALA A 26 -14.17 12.36 2.26
C ALA A 26 -14.60 13.11 1.01
N ILE A 27 -13.68 13.29 0.08
CA ILE A 27 -13.92 13.83 -1.26
C ILE A 27 -13.50 12.74 -2.25
N GLU A 28 -14.45 12.23 -3.03
CA GLU A 28 -14.21 11.16 -3.98
C GLU A 28 -13.81 11.73 -5.34
N HIS A 29 -12.74 11.18 -5.90
CA HIS A 29 -12.27 11.44 -7.27
C HIS A 29 -12.32 10.12 -8.05
N LEU A 30 -13.26 10.06 -9.00
CA LEU A 30 -13.38 8.92 -9.91
C LEU A 30 -12.47 9.17 -11.13
N VAL A 31 -11.37 8.45 -11.19
CA VAL A 31 -10.33 8.65 -12.21
C VAL A 31 -9.91 7.30 -12.78
N SER A 32 -9.78 7.23 -14.09
CA SER A 32 -9.04 6.12 -14.71
C SER A 32 -7.57 6.19 -14.30
N PHE A 33 -6.97 5.06 -13.95
CA PHE A 33 -5.56 5.07 -13.57
C PHE A 33 -4.61 5.33 -14.75
N GLU A 34 -5.09 5.20 -15.98
CA GLU A 34 -4.41 5.68 -17.19
C GLU A 34 -4.34 7.21 -17.25
N GLU A 35 -5.24 7.89 -16.56
CA GLU A 35 -5.38 9.36 -16.57
C GLU A 35 -5.01 10.00 -15.24
N LEU A 36 -4.32 9.28 -14.35
CA LEU A 36 -3.91 9.81 -13.04
C LEU A 36 -3.13 11.13 -13.14
N SER A 37 -2.35 11.30 -14.19
CA SER A 37 -1.55 12.53 -14.42
C SER A 37 -2.41 13.78 -14.61
N SER A 38 -3.70 13.62 -14.97
CA SER A 38 -4.66 14.72 -15.13
C SER A 38 -5.38 15.09 -13.83
N LEU A 39 -5.16 14.34 -12.73
CA LEU A 39 -5.78 14.61 -11.45
C LEU A 39 -5.33 15.98 -10.92
N GLU A 40 -6.31 16.83 -10.66
CA GLU A 40 -6.13 18.14 -10.04
C GLU A 40 -6.85 18.18 -8.70
N ILE A 41 -6.18 18.64 -7.67
CA ILE A 41 -6.70 18.85 -6.33
C ILE A 41 -6.23 20.24 -5.89
N GLU A 42 -7.17 21.11 -5.55
CA GLU A 42 -6.86 22.47 -5.12
C GLU A 42 -6.33 22.52 -3.68
N ASP A 43 -6.69 21.53 -2.87
CA ASP A 43 -6.24 21.45 -1.49
C ASP A 43 -4.74 21.12 -1.42
N ARG A 44 -4.06 21.68 -0.41
CA ARG A 44 -2.68 21.26 -0.11
C ARG A 44 -2.67 19.83 0.40
N ILE A 45 -1.98 18.97 -0.27
CA ILE A 45 -1.80 17.58 0.13
C ILE A 45 -0.53 17.48 0.97
N THR A 46 -0.63 16.98 2.19
CA THR A 46 0.51 16.72 3.07
C THR A 46 0.90 15.25 3.07
N ASP A 47 -0.09 14.36 3.07
CA ASP A 47 0.08 12.92 3.18
C ASP A 47 -0.64 12.19 2.07
N ALA A 48 0.05 11.24 1.45
CA ALA A 48 -0.52 10.35 0.45
C ALA A 48 -0.36 8.89 0.89
N PHE A 49 -1.41 8.09 0.66
CA PHE A 49 -1.45 6.67 1.02
C PHE A 49 -1.82 5.85 -0.21
N CYS A 50 -0.95 4.94 -0.62
CA CYS A 50 -1.18 4.05 -1.75
C CYS A 50 -1.25 2.59 -1.30
N ALA A 51 -2.44 2.00 -1.40
CA ALA A 51 -2.67 0.57 -1.20
C ALA A 51 -3.09 -0.12 -2.50
N LEU A 52 -2.70 0.46 -3.65
CA LEU A 52 -3.02 -0.10 -4.96
C LEU A 52 -2.24 -1.39 -5.18
N GLY A 53 -2.92 -2.39 -5.70
CA GLY A 53 -2.34 -3.66 -6.05
C GLY A 53 -3.37 -4.62 -6.61
N THR A 54 -2.88 -5.64 -7.32
CA THR A 54 -3.72 -6.68 -7.89
C THR A 54 -3.09 -8.06 -7.67
N THR A 55 -3.68 -9.07 -8.25
CA THR A 55 -3.13 -10.42 -8.25
C THR A 55 -3.15 -10.93 -9.68
N ILE A 56 -2.29 -11.92 -9.99
CA ILE A 56 -2.24 -12.50 -11.33
C ILE A 56 -3.61 -13.01 -11.79
N ALA A 57 -4.43 -13.56 -10.87
CA ALA A 57 -5.76 -14.05 -11.18
C ALA A 57 -6.74 -12.93 -11.58
N LYS A 58 -6.58 -11.72 -11.03
CA LYS A 58 -7.40 -10.54 -11.38
C LYS A 58 -6.83 -9.78 -12.58
N ALA A 59 -5.52 -9.71 -12.67
CA ALA A 59 -4.83 -9.04 -13.75
C ALA A 59 -4.92 -9.79 -15.08
N GLY A 60 -4.94 -11.13 -15.03
CA GLY A 60 -4.98 -11.99 -16.21
C GLY A 60 -3.60 -12.27 -16.83
N SER A 61 -2.63 -11.37 -16.68
CA SER A 61 -1.27 -11.56 -17.15
C SER A 61 -0.24 -10.89 -16.24
N VAL A 62 1.04 -11.23 -16.40
CA VAL A 62 2.15 -10.61 -15.66
C VAL A 62 2.28 -9.13 -16.05
N GLU A 63 2.13 -8.80 -17.32
CA GLU A 63 2.20 -7.44 -17.83
C GLU A 63 1.11 -6.56 -17.20
N GLN A 64 -0.10 -7.06 -17.09
CA GLN A 64 -1.20 -6.32 -16.45
C GLN A 64 -0.98 -6.18 -14.93
N LEU A 65 -0.39 -7.19 -14.29
CA LEU A 65 0.00 -7.09 -12.89
C LEU A 65 1.07 -6.00 -12.71
N GLN A 66 2.11 -5.97 -13.55
CA GLN A 66 3.15 -4.95 -13.52
C GLN A 66 2.57 -3.56 -13.75
N ARG A 67 1.64 -3.40 -14.68
CA ARG A 67 0.97 -2.12 -14.92
C ARG A 67 0.24 -1.61 -13.68
N VAL A 68 -0.46 -2.48 -12.94
CA VAL A 68 -1.19 -2.07 -11.73
C VAL A 68 -0.27 -1.87 -10.54
N ASP A 69 0.63 -2.83 -10.27
CA ASP A 69 1.42 -2.88 -9.04
C ASP A 69 2.73 -2.09 -9.10
N ARG A 70 3.14 -1.65 -10.28
CA ARG A 70 4.34 -0.85 -10.51
C ARG A 70 4.01 0.50 -11.17
N ASP A 71 3.45 0.46 -12.41
CA ASP A 71 3.35 1.66 -13.23
C ASP A 71 2.33 2.66 -12.65
N TYR A 72 1.12 2.21 -12.32
CA TYR A 72 0.11 3.10 -11.71
C TYR A 72 0.49 3.57 -10.31
N VAL A 73 1.25 2.76 -9.54
CA VAL A 73 1.76 3.19 -8.24
C VAL A 73 2.82 4.27 -8.42
N GLN A 74 3.70 4.15 -9.42
CA GLN A 74 4.66 5.19 -9.77
C GLN A 74 3.96 6.47 -10.25
N ASP A 75 2.95 6.35 -11.11
CA ASP A 75 2.17 7.50 -11.58
C ASP A 75 1.44 8.19 -10.43
N PHE A 76 0.89 7.44 -9.48
CA PHE A 76 0.35 8.01 -8.24
C PHE A 76 1.42 8.76 -7.45
N GLY A 77 2.62 8.19 -7.30
CA GLY A 77 3.75 8.87 -6.67
C GLY A 77 4.14 10.19 -7.35
N ARG A 78 4.17 10.21 -8.68
CA ARG A 78 4.44 11.45 -9.46
C ARG A 78 3.37 12.51 -9.24
N VAL A 79 2.10 12.09 -9.27
CA VAL A 79 0.98 13.00 -9.04
C VAL A 79 1.01 13.56 -7.62
N THR A 80 1.24 12.73 -6.61
CA THR A 80 1.32 13.20 -5.22
C THR A 80 2.48 14.18 -5.02
N LYS A 81 3.63 13.94 -5.66
CA LYS A 81 4.74 14.92 -5.68
C LYS A 81 4.32 16.24 -6.34
N LYS A 82 3.64 16.19 -7.50
CA LYS A 82 3.12 17.37 -8.20
C LYS A 82 2.14 18.17 -7.31
N LEU A 83 1.32 17.48 -6.51
CA LEU A 83 0.38 18.08 -5.57
C LEU A 83 1.03 18.58 -4.27
N GLY A 84 2.35 18.47 -4.14
CA GLY A 84 3.11 18.98 -2.99
C GLY A 84 3.09 18.09 -1.77
N ALA A 85 2.76 16.80 -1.90
CA ALA A 85 2.77 15.87 -0.78
C ALA A 85 4.17 15.78 -0.15
N GLU A 86 4.21 15.91 1.16
CA GLU A 86 5.45 15.81 1.94
C GLU A 86 5.78 14.34 2.26
N ARG A 87 4.74 13.50 2.38
CA ARG A 87 4.85 12.11 2.79
C ARG A 87 4.03 11.19 1.88
N LEU A 88 4.68 10.16 1.37
CA LEU A 88 4.03 9.06 0.64
C LEU A 88 4.22 7.76 1.39
N SER A 89 3.13 7.11 1.76
CA SER A 89 3.10 5.77 2.33
C SER A 89 2.58 4.78 1.29
N VAL A 90 3.31 3.70 1.02
CA VAL A 90 2.95 2.71 0.00
C VAL A 90 2.98 1.29 0.55
N VAL A 91 1.99 0.48 0.16
CA VAL A 91 1.97 -0.95 0.47
C VAL A 91 2.74 -1.72 -0.61
N SER A 92 3.82 -2.36 -0.17
CA SER A 92 4.64 -3.30 -0.95
C SER A 92 4.36 -4.75 -0.50
N ALA A 93 5.36 -5.60 -0.46
CA ALA A 93 5.25 -6.97 0.02
C ALA A 93 6.57 -7.47 0.61
N ILE A 94 6.49 -8.39 1.55
CA ILE A 94 7.66 -9.10 2.06
C ILE A 94 8.43 -9.76 0.90
N GLY A 95 9.76 -9.62 0.91
CA GLY A 95 10.62 -10.17 -0.13
C GLY A 95 10.63 -9.38 -1.45
N ALA A 96 10.12 -8.15 -1.46
CA ALA A 96 10.26 -7.23 -2.59
C ALA A 96 11.75 -7.02 -2.92
N ASP A 97 12.13 -7.37 -4.15
CA ASP A 97 13.50 -7.28 -4.66
C ASP A 97 13.47 -7.16 -6.19
N PRO A 98 14.01 -6.08 -6.80
CA PRO A 98 14.01 -5.90 -8.26
C PRO A 98 14.80 -6.99 -9.01
N LYS A 99 15.64 -7.76 -8.30
CA LYS A 99 16.43 -8.89 -8.86
C LYS A 99 15.76 -10.24 -8.63
N SER A 100 14.58 -10.30 -8.01
CA SER A 100 13.90 -11.55 -7.70
C SER A 100 13.52 -12.32 -8.98
N ILE A 101 13.71 -13.64 -8.95
CA ILE A 101 13.20 -14.55 -9.99
C ILE A 101 11.66 -14.59 -9.96
N ASN A 102 11.08 -14.44 -8.76
CA ASN A 102 9.63 -14.36 -8.61
C ASN A 102 9.13 -13.03 -9.18
N TYR A 103 8.26 -13.09 -10.21
CA TYR A 103 7.75 -11.91 -10.90
C TYR A 103 7.03 -10.93 -9.95
N PHE A 104 6.29 -11.42 -8.95
CA PHE A 104 5.57 -10.57 -8.00
C PHE A 104 6.54 -9.77 -7.12
N ASN A 105 7.52 -10.45 -6.51
CA ASN A 105 8.54 -9.80 -5.69
C ASN A 105 9.40 -8.84 -6.50
N ARG A 106 9.71 -9.22 -7.76
CA ARG A 106 10.44 -8.35 -8.67
C ARG A 106 9.64 -7.08 -8.99
N THR A 107 8.35 -7.22 -9.35
CA THR A 107 7.48 -6.07 -9.64
C THR A 107 7.39 -5.13 -8.44
N LYS A 108 7.25 -5.67 -7.21
CA LYS A 108 7.23 -4.85 -5.99
C LYS A 108 8.57 -4.16 -5.74
N GLY A 109 9.69 -4.85 -5.93
CA GLY A 109 11.02 -4.27 -5.80
C GLY A 109 11.30 -3.17 -6.85
N GLU A 110 10.90 -3.38 -8.10
CA GLU A 110 10.96 -2.36 -9.16
C GLU A 110 10.11 -1.14 -8.81
N MET A 111 8.90 -1.34 -8.30
CA MET A 111 8.02 -0.26 -7.84
C MET A 111 8.67 0.57 -6.74
N GLU A 112 9.25 -0.08 -5.73
CA GLU A 112 9.96 0.61 -4.63
C GLU A 112 11.14 1.45 -5.15
N ALA A 113 11.94 0.90 -6.07
CA ALA A 113 13.06 1.61 -6.68
C ALA A 113 12.59 2.86 -7.46
N LEU A 114 11.55 2.72 -8.29
CA LEU A 114 10.98 3.82 -9.06
C LEU A 114 10.38 4.92 -8.17
N LEU A 115 9.80 4.58 -7.03
CA LEU A 115 9.30 5.56 -6.06
C LEU A 115 10.44 6.27 -5.34
N ALA A 116 11.53 5.56 -5.02
CA ALA A 116 12.71 6.17 -4.39
C ALA A 116 13.39 7.22 -5.31
N GLU A 117 13.36 7.00 -6.64
CA GLU A 117 13.86 7.95 -7.63
C GLU A 117 13.04 9.24 -7.73
N LEU A 118 11.81 9.26 -7.18
CA LEU A 118 10.99 10.46 -7.20
C LEU A 118 11.49 11.57 -6.25
N ASP A 119 12.42 11.25 -5.35
CA ASP A 119 12.97 12.23 -4.40
C ASP A 119 11.88 12.96 -3.61
N LEU A 120 10.99 12.19 -3.02
CA LEU A 120 9.96 12.69 -2.11
C LEU A 120 10.60 13.01 -0.75
N PRO A 121 10.16 14.07 -0.04
CA PRO A 121 10.71 14.40 1.28
C PRO A 121 10.65 13.22 2.26
N SER A 122 9.58 12.43 2.21
CA SER A 122 9.45 11.21 3.00
C SER A 122 8.71 10.12 2.22
N LEU A 123 9.36 8.97 2.03
CA LEU A 123 8.78 7.77 1.41
C LEU A 123 8.77 6.63 2.44
N ARG A 124 7.59 6.11 2.76
CA ARG A 124 7.35 5.02 3.69
C ARG A 124 6.86 3.79 2.95
N ILE A 125 7.65 2.73 2.94
CA ILE A 125 7.36 1.49 2.24
C ILE A 125 7.00 0.42 3.27
N PHE A 126 5.79 -0.12 3.18
CA PHE A 126 5.31 -1.16 4.07
C PHE A 126 5.36 -2.51 3.36
N ARG A 127 6.13 -3.45 3.89
CA ARG A 127 6.31 -4.81 3.36
C ARG A 127 5.56 -5.83 4.23
N PRO A 128 4.22 -5.84 4.23
CA PRO A 128 3.49 -6.86 4.97
C PRO A 128 3.79 -8.25 4.40
N SER A 129 3.67 -9.25 5.26
CA SER A 129 3.58 -10.65 4.86
C SER A 129 2.18 -10.93 4.26
N LEU A 130 1.68 -12.15 4.41
CA LEU A 130 0.33 -12.48 3.97
C LEU A 130 -0.71 -11.58 4.62
N LEU A 131 -1.43 -10.80 3.81
CA LEU A 131 -2.53 -9.98 4.29
C LEU A 131 -3.74 -10.85 4.65
N LEU A 132 -4.09 -10.80 5.94
CA LEU A 132 -5.31 -11.40 6.47
C LEU A 132 -6.43 -10.35 6.46
N GLY A 133 -7.66 -10.79 6.24
CA GLY A 133 -8.84 -9.92 6.31
C GLY A 133 -10.03 -10.51 5.58
N ALA A 134 -11.23 -10.00 5.88
CA ALA A 134 -12.44 -10.32 5.16
C ALA A 134 -12.36 -9.70 3.76
N ARG A 135 -12.00 -10.50 2.76
CA ARG A 135 -12.15 -10.14 1.35
C ARG A 135 -13.49 -10.64 0.88
N GLU A 136 -14.19 -9.85 0.07
CA GLU A 136 -15.46 -10.25 -0.55
C GLU A 136 -15.32 -11.53 -1.40
N GLU A 137 -14.13 -11.84 -1.90
CA GLU A 137 -13.83 -13.07 -2.62
C GLU A 137 -13.02 -14.05 -1.76
N ARG A 138 -13.68 -15.10 -1.29
CA ARG A 138 -13.03 -16.24 -0.64
C ARG A 138 -12.29 -17.06 -1.70
N ARG A 139 -10.95 -17.04 -1.66
CA ARG A 139 -10.13 -17.91 -2.50
C ARG A 139 -9.79 -19.17 -1.72
N PRO A 140 -10.24 -20.36 -2.16
CA PRO A 140 -10.04 -21.60 -1.39
C PRO A 140 -8.56 -21.91 -1.11
N LYS A 141 -7.65 -21.59 -2.04
CA LYS A 141 -6.19 -21.81 -1.86
C LYS A 141 -5.54 -20.79 -0.90
N GLU A 142 -5.99 -19.53 -0.89
CA GLU A 142 -5.48 -18.51 0.03
C GLU A 142 -6.08 -18.68 1.44
N VAL A 143 -7.32 -19.18 1.53
CA VAL A 143 -7.95 -19.54 2.80
C VAL A 143 -7.19 -20.69 3.46
N VAL A 144 -6.80 -21.73 2.71
CA VAL A 144 -6.00 -22.84 3.23
C VAL A 144 -4.62 -22.35 3.68
N ALA A 145 -3.93 -21.52 2.87
CA ALA A 145 -2.65 -20.94 3.26
C ALA A 145 -2.79 -20.03 4.50
N GLY A 146 -3.84 -19.22 4.59
CA GLY A 146 -4.13 -18.36 5.74
C GLY A 146 -4.44 -19.16 7.00
N VAL A 147 -5.22 -20.23 6.90
CA VAL A 147 -5.54 -21.12 8.04
C VAL A 147 -4.29 -21.87 8.50
N VAL A 148 -3.48 -22.41 7.58
CA VAL A 148 -2.24 -23.11 7.91
C VAL A 148 -1.22 -22.18 8.54
N LEU A 149 -0.99 -20.99 7.97
CA LEU A 149 -0.10 -19.98 8.55
C LEU A 149 -0.64 -19.40 9.86
N GLY A 150 -1.96 -19.27 10.00
CA GLY A 150 -2.60 -18.87 11.26
C GLY A 150 -2.42 -19.93 12.35
N ALA A 151 -2.60 -21.20 12.03
CA ALA A 151 -2.37 -22.30 12.96
C ALA A 151 -0.88 -22.45 13.34
N LEU A 152 0.05 -22.16 12.41
CA LEU A 152 1.50 -22.15 12.64
C LEU A 152 1.99 -20.84 13.30
N SER A 153 1.15 -19.83 13.43
CA SER A 153 1.53 -18.52 13.99
C SER A 153 2.24 -18.58 15.34
N PRO A 154 1.85 -19.45 16.31
CA PRO A 154 2.60 -19.60 17.56
C PRO A 154 4.03 -20.13 17.39
N LEU A 155 4.28 -20.92 16.33
CA LEU A 155 5.60 -21.48 16.03
C LEU A 155 6.51 -20.48 15.30
N LEU A 156 5.94 -19.43 14.71
CA LEU A 156 6.67 -18.35 14.05
C LEU A 156 7.14 -17.34 15.10
N ALA A 157 8.15 -17.70 15.91
CA ALA A 157 8.77 -16.84 16.94
C ALA A 157 10.15 -16.35 16.48
N GLY A 158 10.70 -15.34 17.16
CA GLY A 158 11.99 -14.76 16.84
C GLY A 158 12.09 -14.27 15.39
N PRO A 159 13.13 -14.61 14.62
CA PRO A 159 13.34 -14.14 13.25
C PRO A 159 12.23 -14.53 12.25
N LEU A 160 11.44 -15.56 12.60
CA LEU A 160 10.33 -16.04 11.76
C LEU A 160 9.04 -15.22 11.98
N ARG A 161 8.98 -14.34 12.97
CA ARG A 161 7.82 -13.49 13.26
C ARG A 161 7.39 -12.67 12.04
N ARG A 162 8.32 -12.21 11.23
CA ARG A 162 8.04 -11.43 10.02
C ARG A 162 7.18 -12.16 8.99
N TYR A 163 7.05 -13.49 9.05
CA TYR A 163 6.21 -14.29 8.16
C TYR A 163 4.80 -14.53 8.70
N ARG A 164 4.48 -14.09 9.92
CA ARG A 164 3.10 -14.13 10.42
C ARG A 164 2.21 -13.28 9.56
N GLY A 165 0.98 -13.77 9.31
CA GLY A 165 -0.04 -12.99 8.61
C GLY A 165 -0.35 -11.69 9.34
N VAL A 166 -0.62 -10.63 8.59
CA VAL A 166 -0.93 -9.29 9.08
C VAL A 166 -2.32 -8.89 8.60
N GLU A 167 -3.15 -8.36 9.49
CA GLU A 167 -4.45 -7.83 9.09
C GLU A 167 -4.30 -6.53 8.29
N ALA A 168 -5.13 -6.36 7.25
CA ALA A 168 -5.15 -5.12 6.46
C ALA A 168 -5.41 -3.88 7.33
N ALA A 169 -6.24 -4.01 8.37
CA ALA A 169 -6.48 -2.93 9.34
C ALA A 169 -5.23 -2.56 10.13
N GLN A 170 -4.36 -3.53 10.42
CA GLN A 170 -3.09 -3.29 11.12
C GLN A 170 -2.09 -2.56 10.22
N VAL A 171 -2.00 -2.94 8.94
CA VAL A 171 -1.20 -2.18 7.96
C VAL A 171 -1.69 -0.73 7.87
N ALA A 172 -3.01 -0.52 7.80
CA ALA A 172 -3.59 0.82 7.75
C ALA A 172 -3.29 1.64 9.03
N ARG A 173 -3.31 1.00 10.22
CA ARG A 173 -2.91 1.66 11.47
C ARG A 173 -1.44 2.05 11.46
N ALA A 174 -0.55 1.15 11.01
CA ALA A 174 0.87 1.42 10.90
C ALA A 174 1.14 2.59 9.94
N MET A 175 0.53 2.57 8.76
CA MET A 175 0.66 3.65 7.78
C MET A 175 0.20 4.99 8.35
N TYR A 176 -0.93 5.01 9.07
CA TYR A 176 -1.44 6.22 9.70
C TYR A 176 -0.56 6.68 10.87
N ALA A 177 -0.22 5.81 11.81
CA ALA A 177 0.60 6.18 12.97
C ALA A 177 1.94 6.76 12.55
N THR A 178 2.61 6.12 11.58
CA THR A 178 3.90 6.61 11.08
C THR A 178 3.77 7.90 10.28
N SER A 179 2.61 8.22 9.69
CA SER A 179 2.43 9.50 8.99
C SER A 179 2.48 10.70 9.93
N LEU A 180 2.25 10.49 11.21
CA LEU A 180 2.35 11.51 12.24
C LEU A 180 3.79 11.71 12.77
N GLU A 181 4.72 10.82 12.38
CA GLU A 181 6.13 10.92 12.76
C GLU A 181 6.90 11.76 11.75
N ASP A 182 7.74 12.67 12.24
CA ASP A 182 8.63 13.45 11.42
C ASP A 182 9.92 12.67 11.12
N PHE A 183 10.06 12.22 9.89
CA PHE A 183 11.34 11.81 9.34
C PHE A 183 11.43 12.13 7.85
N SER A 184 12.59 12.49 7.40
CA SER A 184 12.91 12.67 5.99
C SER A 184 13.73 11.48 5.53
N ALA A 185 13.48 10.97 4.36
CA ALA A 185 14.16 9.92 3.60
C ALA A 185 13.23 8.74 3.26
N VAL A 186 13.82 7.69 2.72
CA VAL A 186 13.13 6.42 2.45
C VAL A 186 13.23 5.52 3.68
N ARG A 187 12.10 5.04 4.18
CA ARG A 187 12.05 4.04 5.27
C ARG A 187 11.19 2.85 4.86
N ILE A 188 11.73 1.66 5.08
CA ILE A 188 11.04 0.39 4.88
C ILE A 188 10.59 -0.14 6.26
N PHE A 189 9.31 -0.48 6.35
CA PHE A 189 8.71 -1.14 7.51
C PHE A 189 8.48 -2.61 7.15
N GLU A 190 9.25 -3.49 7.75
CA GLU A 190 9.10 -4.94 7.57
C GLU A 190 7.87 -5.46 8.34
N SER A 191 7.41 -6.65 7.98
CA SER A 191 6.15 -7.20 8.49
C SER A 191 6.08 -7.32 10.02
N ASP A 192 7.19 -7.60 10.68
CA ASP A 192 7.27 -7.68 12.14
C ASP A 192 7.19 -6.30 12.82
N GLU A 193 7.70 -5.24 12.20
CA GLU A 193 7.48 -3.87 12.66
C GLU A 193 6.01 -3.48 12.53
N ILE A 194 5.38 -3.77 11.36
CA ILE A 194 3.96 -3.50 11.11
C ILE A 194 3.07 -4.19 12.15
N GLN A 195 3.44 -5.38 12.61
CA GLN A 195 2.74 -6.13 13.65
C GLN A 195 2.77 -5.46 15.03
N GLY A 196 3.62 -4.46 15.23
CA GLY A 196 3.74 -3.70 16.47
C GLY A 196 2.71 -2.56 16.61
N TYR A 197 2.02 -2.20 15.53
CA TYR A 197 0.97 -1.17 15.49
C TYR A 197 -0.41 -1.84 15.65
#